data_81e66d6f54798b74f2c3b0a6806a83ec
#
_entry.id   81e66d6f54798b74f2c3b0a6806a83ec
#
_cell.length_a   1.000
_cell.length_b   1.000
_cell.length_c   1.000
_cell.angle_alpha   90.00
_cell.angle_beta   90.00
_cell.angle_gamma   90.00
#
_symmetry.space_group_name_H-M   'P 1'
#
loop_
_entity.id
_entity.type
_entity.pdbx_description
1 polymer ?
#
loop_
_entity_poly.entity_id
_entity_poly.type
_entity_poly.pdbx_seq_one_letter_code
_entity_poly.pdbx_strand_id
1 'polypeptide(L)'
;MRCYMLLFLFLLSLSGNVNADTKVIKQVFDIQSTDLDAMYQFIPDYVEIDVGESVRFEGTVGSHTAHSIKGMLPEGVEPITIAYSDVSKVTFDKPGVYGIKCKVHHRYGMVALIVVGDPSVNIEQARAAAKKRVSRRGQEKMQRLLDKAELKIE
;
A
#
# COMPACT_ATOMS: atom_id res chain seq x y z
N MET A 1 -23.85 55.13 30.58
CA MET A 1 -23.18 53.89 30.86
C MET A 1 -23.76 52.79 29.91
N ARG A 2 -23.03 52.44 28.84
CA ARG A 2 -23.44 51.42 27.88
C ARG A 2 -22.59 50.16 28.18
N CYS A 3 -23.27 49.13 28.69
CA CYS A 3 -22.67 47.84 28.99
C CYS A 3 -22.60 46.99 27.68
N TYR A 4 -21.40 46.77 27.15
CA TYR A 4 -21.16 45.84 26.01
C TYR A 4 -20.94 44.46 26.59
N MET A 5 -21.94 43.59 26.39
CA MET A 5 -21.86 42.16 26.72
C MET A 5 -21.13 41.44 25.57
N LEU A 6 -19.85 41.10 25.77
CA LEU A 6 -19.04 40.29 24.87
C LEU A 6 -19.50 38.83 24.95
N LEU A 7 -20.15 38.39 23.89
CA LEU A 7 -20.53 37.00 23.70
C LEU A 7 -19.30 36.23 23.22
N PHE A 8 -18.66 35.44 24.11
CA PHE A 8 -17.60 34.51 23.74
C PHE A 8 -18.25 33.28 23.13
N LEU A 9 -18.19 33.12 21.79
CA LEU A 9 -18.51 31.89 21.11
C LEU A 9 -17.37 30.87 21.34
N PHE A 10 -17.63 29.88 22.20
CA PHE A 10 -16.75 28.72 22.41
C PHE A 10 -16.98 27.72 21.25
N LEU A 11 -16.10 27.76 20.24
CA LEU A 11 -16.06 26.75 19.19
C LEU A 11 -15.55 25.43 19.79
N LEU A 12 -16.48 24.53 20.11
CA LEU A 12 -16.16 23.15 20.44
C LEU A 12 -15.69 22.45 19.15
N SER A 13 -14.37 22.31 18.99
CA SER A 13 -13.79 21.42 17.98
C SER A 13 -14.05 19.97 18.40
N LEU A 14 -15.05 19.33 17.79
CA LEU A 14 -15.22 17.88 17.86
C LEU A 14 -14.05 17.24 17.10
N SER A 15 -12.99 16.88 17.82
CA SER A 15 -11.98 15.95 17.32
C SER A 15 -12.59 14.56 17.29
N GLY A 16 -13.23 14.20 16.19
CA GLY A 16 -13.68 12.84 15.95
C GLY A 16 -12.45 11.93 15.88
N ASN A 17 -12.32 11.00 16.84
CA ASN A 17 -11.41 9.88 16.70
C ASN A 17 -11.88 9.02 15.52
N VAL A 18 -11.32 9.25 14.34
CA VAL A 18 -11.45 8.32 13.22
C VAL A 18 -10.63 7.09 13.62
N ASN A 19 -11.30 6.04 14.08
CA ASN A 19 -10.72 4.71 14.14
C ASN A 19 -10.43 4.29 12.71
N ALA A 20 -9.25 4.62 12.20
CA ALA A 20 -8.79 4.14 10.91
C ALA A 20 -8.66 2.62 10.97
N ASP A 21 -9.54 1.94 10.27
CA ASP A 21 -9.55 0.48 10.20
C ASP A 21 -8.27 0.02 9.50
N THR A 22 -7.39 -0.67 10.24
CA THR A 22 -6.10 -1.10 9.70
C THR A 22 -6.33 -2.16 8.63
N LYS A 23 -6.07 -1.82 7.37
CA LYS A 23 -6.16 -2.79 6.26
C LYS A 23 -5.14 -3.90 6.46
N VAL A 24 -5.51 -5.13 6.10
CA VAL A 24 -4.65 -6.31 6.25
C VAL A 24 -4.30 -6.86 4.87
N ILE A 25 -3.00 -7.08 4.63
CA ILE A 25 -2.48 -7.82 3.47
C ILE A 25 -1.89 -9.13 3.97
N LYS A 26 -2.50 -10.24 3.56
CA LYS A 26 -2.01 -11.59 3.87
C LYS A 26 -1.00 -12.04 2.82
N GLN A 27 0.06 -12.69 3.27
CA GLN A 27 1.06 -13.35 2.42
C GLN A 27 0.69 -14.83 2.34
N VAL A 28 0.19 -15.26 1.18
CA VAL A 28 -0.44 -16.58 1.02
C VAL A 28 0.40 -17.48 0.11
N PHE A 29 0.55 -18.72 0.53
CA PHE A 29 1.00 -19.83 -0.29
C PHE A 29 -0.12 -20.87 -0.38
N ASP A 30 -0.73 -21.00 -1.57
CA ASP A 30 -1.75 -21.99 -1.84
C ASP A 30 -1.13 -23.19 -2.60
N ILE A 31 -0.80 -24.24 -1.85
CA ILE A 31 -0.21 -25.49 -2.41
C ILE A 31 -1.19 -26.28 -3.29
N GLN A 32 -2.49 -26.02 -3.19
CA GLN A 32 -3.51 -26.68 -4.01
C GLN A 32 -3.63 -26.05 -5.39
N SER A 33 -3.14 -24.82 -5.55
CA SER A 33 -3.20 -24.12 -6.83
C SER A 33 -2.21 -24.70 -7.83
N THR A 34 -2.67 -24.95 -9.04
CA THR A 34 -1.83 -25.29 -10.21
C THR A 34 -1.43 -24.05 -11.00
N ASP A 35 -2.05 -22.88 -10.71
CA ASP A 35 -1.68 -21.59 -11.28
C ASP A 35 -0.68 -20.89 -10.37
N LEU A 36 0.49 -20.56 -10.91
CA LEU A 36 1.54 -19.87 -10.17
C LEU A 36 1.12 -18.46 -9.69
N ASP A 37 0.23 -17.77 -10.43
CA ASP A 37 -0.27 -16.46 -10.03
C ASP A 37 -1.24 -16.56 -8.84
N ALA A 38 -1.92 -17.70 -8.69
CA ALA A 38 -2.78 -18.00 -7.56
C ALA A 38 -2.05 -18.69 -6.40
N MET A 39 -0.92 -19.36 -6.69
CA MET A 39 -0.13 -20.07 -5.68
C MET A 39 0.59 -19.14 -4.72
N TYR A 40 1.14 -18.03 -5.21
CA TYR A 40 1.92 -17.07 -4.41
C TYR A 40 1.30 -15.70 -4.48
N GLN A 41 0.61 -15.28 -3.41
CA GLN A 41 -0.17 -14.05 -3.42
C GLN A 41 0.05 -13.15 -2.21
N PHE A 42 -0.10 -11.84 -2.45
CA PHE A 42 -0.59 -10.91 -1.45
C PHE A 42 -2.12 -10.81 -1.59
N ILE A 43 -2.86 -10.94 -0.50
CA ILE A 43 -4.32 -10.86 -0.49
C ILE A 43 -4.78 -9.84 0.55
N PRO A 44 -5.43 -8.75 0.13
CA PRO A 44 -5.57 -8.29 -1.26
C PRO A 44 -4.23 -7.84 -1.85
N ASP A 45 -4.12 -7.86 -3.17
CA ASP A 45 -2.95 -7.34 -3.89
C ASP A 45 -3.06 -5.86 -4.29
N TYR A 46 -4.22 -5.27 -4.03
CA TYR A 46 -4.52 -3.85 -4.23
C TYR A 46 -5.24 -3.28 -3.02
N VAL A 47 -4.70 -2.23 -2.43
CA VAL A 47 -5.25 -1.57 -1.23
C VAL A 47 -5.24 -0.06 -1.44
N GLU A 48 -6.36 0.57 -1.11
CA GLU A 48 -6.48 2.04 -1.05
C GLU A 48 -6.64 2.46 0.41
N ILE A 49 -5.90 3.49 0.81
CA ILE A 49 -5.93 4.07 2.15
C ILE A 49 -5.75 5.59 2.08
N ASP A 50 -6.14 6.27 3.14
CA ASP A 50 -5.85 7.69 3.31
C ASP A 50 -4.44 7.92 3.89
N VAL A 51 -3.91 9.13 3.71
CA VAL A 51 -2.63 9.54 4.32
C VAL A 51 -2.73 9.46 5.84
N GLY A 52 -1.75 8.84 6.47
CA GLY A 52 -1.70 8.57 7.91
C GLY A 52 -2.32 7.24 8.32
N GLU A 53 -2.99 6.53 7.41
CA GLU A 53 -3.50 5.18 7.69
C GLU A 53 -2.39 4.12 7.64
N SER A 54 -2.74 2.92 8.09
CA SER A 54 -1.79 1.82 8.22
C SER A 54 -2.26 0.57 7.50
N VAL A 55 -1.29 -0.17 6.99
CA VAL A 55 -1.49 -1.54 6.49
C VAL A 55 -0.73 -2.51 7.37
N ARG A 56 -1.37 -3.60 7.76
CA ARG A 56 -0.75 -4.71 8.48
C ARG A 56 -0.47 -5.84 7.50
N PHE A 57 0.79 -6.24 7.42
CA PHE A 57 1.21 -7.42 6.66
C PHE A 57 1.23 -8.62 7.58
N GLU A 58 0.56 -9.68 7.16
CA GLU A 58 0.49 -10.95 7.90
C GLU A 58 1.11 -12.06 7.05
N GLY A 59 2.16 -12.68 7.58
CA GLY A 59 2.66 -13.94 7.05
C GLY A 59 1.70 -15.07 7.42
N THR A 60 1.34 -15.92 6.45
CA THR A 60 0.56 -17.12 6.71
C THR A 60 1.49 -18.34 6.69
N VAL A 61 1.29 -19.27 5.77
CA VAL A 61 2.15 -20.42 5.60
C VAL A 61 3.18 -20.14 4.51
N GLY A 62 4.43 -20.52 4.75
CA GLY A 62 5.51 -20.36 3.79
C GLY A 62 6.45 -19.17 4.11
N SER A 63 7.57 -19.14 3.38
CA SER A 63 8.63 -18.15 3.58
C SER A 63 8.43 -16.97 2.65
N HIS A 64 7.54 -16.04 3.00
CA HIS A 64 7.27 -14.83 2.23
C HIS A 64 7.88 -13.60 2.90
N THR A 65 8.13 -12.59 2.11
CA THR A 65 8.59 -11.27 2.56
C THR A 65 7.74 -10.20 1.88
N ALA A 66 7.65 -9.02 2.48
CA ALA A 66 7.08 -7.85 1.84
C ALA A 66 8.13 -6.74 1.77
N HIS A 67 8.65 -6.49 0.58
CA HIS A 67 9.65 -5.45 0.32
C HIS A 67 9.08 -4.43 -0.66
N SER A 68 9.33 -3.15 -0.38
CA SER A 68 9.07 -2.12 -1.38
C SER A 68 9.95 -2.30 -2.62
N ILE A 69 9.38 -1.98 -3.78
CA ILE A 69 10.10 -2.01 -5.06
C ILE A 69 10.83 -0.69 -5.23
N LYS A 70 12.16 -0.74 -5.43
CA LYS A 70 12.97 0.48 -5.63
C LYS A 70 12.44 1.30 -6.80
N GLY A 71 12.13 2.57 -6.55
CA GLY A 71 11.54 3.51 -7.50
C GLY A 71 10.02 3.47 -7.57
N MET A 72 9.36 2.67 -6.73
CA MET A 72 7.90 2.63 -6.58
C MET A 72 7.47 3.10 -5.18
N LEU A 73 8.15 4.08 -4.64
CA LEU A 73 7.80 4.81 -3.43
C LEU A 73 7.76 6.29 -3.73
N PRO A 74 6.92 7.08 -3.04
CA PRO A 74 7.02 8.54 -3.07
C PRO A 74 8.39 9.02 -2.60
N GLU A 75 8.79 10.21 -3.02
CA GLU A 75 10.08 10.78 -2.65
C GLU A 75 10.26 10.93 -1.14
N GLY A 76 11.44 10.58 -0.64
CA GLY A 76 11.78 10.65 0.78
C GLY A 76 11.02 9.67 1.68
N VAL A 77 10.46 8.58 1.11
CA VAL A 77 9.95 7.46 1.88
C VAL A 77 11.04 6.40 2.02
N GLU A 78 11.28 5.97 3.27
CA GLU A 78 12.23 4.91 3.56
C GLU A 78 11.74 3.55 3.02
N PRO A 79 12.66 2.67 2.57
CA PRO A 79 12.30 1.36 2.08
C PRO A 79 11.57 0.49 3.11
N ILE A 80 10.44 -0.08 2.72
CA ILE A 80 9.72 -1.06 3.52
C ILE A 80 10.42 -2.42 3.37
N THR A 81 10.74 -3.05 4.51
CA THR A 81 11.35 -4.38 4.55
C THR A 81 10.74 -5.20 5.67
N ILE A 82 9.94 -6.19 5.31
CA ILE A 82 9.31 -7.13 6.25
C ILE A 82 9.86 -8.52 5.94
N ALA A 83 10.51 -9.10 6.95
CA ALA A 83 11.17 -10.40 6.85
C ALA A 83 10.16 -11.57 6.82
N TYR A 84 10.67 -12.77 6.72
CA TYR A 84 9.87 -14.00 6.66
C TYR A 84 8.98 -14.16 7.89
N SER A 85 7.70 -14.41 7.63
CA SER A 85 6.68 -14.71 8.66
C SER A 85 6.45 -13.62 9.71
N ASP A 86 7.04 -12.45 9.55
CA ASP A 86 6.79 -11.33 10.44
C ASP A 86 5.40 -10.74 10.21
N VAL A 87 4.77 -10.36 11.30
CA VAL A 87 3.58 -9.52 11.30
C VAL A 87 4.02 -8.10 11.57
N SER A 88 3.83 -7.23 10.61
CA SER A 88 4.29 -5.84 10.72
C SER A 88 3.21 -4.86 10.28
N LYS A 89 3.04 -3.80 11.07
CA LYS A 89 2.18 -2.67 10.76
C LYS A 89 3.03 -1.53 10.21
N VAL A 90 2.67 -1.02 9.04
CA VAL A 90 3.33 0.11 8.39
C VAL A 90 2.32 1.25 8.26
N THR A 91 2.70 2.43 8.71
CA THR A 91 1.93 3.67 8.52
C THR A 91 2.43 4.40 7.28
N PHE A 92 1.51 4.99 6.53
CA PHE A 92 1.79 5.62 5.24
C PHE A 92 1.49 7.12 5.31
N ASP A 93 2.51 7.92 5.58
CA ASP A 93 2.38 9.35 5.85
C ASP A 93 2.50 10.25 4.61
N LYS A 94 2.76 9.66 3.43
CA LYS A 94 2.90 10.41 2.18
C LYS A 94 1.95 9.87 1.11
N PRO A 95 1.30 10.75 0.34
CA PRO A 95 0.45 10.32 -0.77
C PRO A 95 1.27 9.71 -1.91
N GLY A 96 0.63 8.87 -2.72
CA GLY A 96 1.18 8.23 -3.89
C GLY A 96 1.01 6.72 -3.90
N VAL A 97 1.70 6.05 -4.81
CA VAL A 97 1.66 4.60 -4.96
C VAL A 97 2.91 3.94 -4.37
N TYR A 98 2.70 2.81 -3.71
CA TYR A 98 3.74 2.01 -3.05
C TYR A 98 3.71 0.59 -3.62
N GLY A 99 4.70 0.26 -4.44
CA GLY A 99 4.84 -1.07 -4.99
C GLY A 99 5.53 -2.02 -4.01
N ILE A 100 4.89 -3.14 -3.74
CA ILE A 100 5.39 -4.20 -2.83
C ILE A 100 5.64 -5.47 -3.63
N LYS A 101 6.68 -6.22 -3.27
CA LYS A 101 6.99 -7.55 -3.82
C LYS A 101 7.49 -8.51 -2.77
N CYS A 102 7.23 -9.80 -2.95
CA CYS A 102 8.00 -10.83 -2.28
C CYS A 102 9.38 -10.96 -2.93
N LYS A 103 10.45 -10.99 -2.15
CA LYS A 103 11.84 -11.05 -2.65
C LYS A 103 12.09 -12.24 -3.57
N VAL A 104 11.50 -13.39 -3.27
CA VAL A 104 11.67 -14.64 -4.03
C VAL A 104 10.52 -14.81 -5.03
N HIS A 105 9.27 -14.65 -4.58
CA HIS A 105 8.10 -15.09 -5.35
C HIS A 105 7.53 -14.03 -6.30
N HIS A 106 8.14 -12.82 -6.39
CA HIS A 106 7.76 -11.83 -7.41
C HIS A 106 7.91 -12.38 -8.84
N ARG A 107 8.77 -13.39 -9.02
CA ARG A 107 8.93 -14.09 -10.31
C ARG A 107 7.69 -14.89 -10.73
N TYR A 108 6.83 -15.20 -9.77
CA TYR A 108 5.55 -15.89 -9.94
C TYR A 108 4.35 -14.93 -9.79
N GLY A 109 4.57 -13.60 -9.85
CA GLY A 109 3.49 -12.62 -9.75
C GLY A 109 3.15 -12.17 -8.33
N MET A 110 3.91 -12.56 -7.28
CA MET A 110 3.67 -12.11 -5.92
C MET A 110 4.09 -10.66 -5.72
N VAL A 111 3.22 -9.76 -6.14
CA VAL A 111 3.34 -8.31 -6.02
C VAL A 111 2.02 -7.70 -5.53
N ALA A 112 2.09 -6.53 -4.91
CA ALA A 112 0.94 -5.75 -4.47
C ALA A 112 1.17 -4.26 -4.69
N LEU A 113 0.09 -3.49 -4.81
CA LEU A 113 0.09 -2.04 -4.88
C LEU A 113 -0.74 -1.46 -3.73
N ILE A 114 -0.17 -0.52 -3.00
CA ILE A 114 -0.89 0.28 -2.01
C ILE A 114 -0.98 1.70 -2.57
N VAL A 115 -2.19 2.23 -2.64
CA VAL A 115 -2.48 3.59 -3.06
C VAL A 115 -2.82 4.40 -1.83
N VAL A 116 -2.10 5.47 -1.60
CA VAL A 116 -2.26 6.35 -0.45
C VAL A 116 -2.71 7.72 -0.95
N GLY A 117 -3.96 8.10 -0.68
CA GLY A 117 -4.52 9.36 -1.17
C GLY A 117 -4.38 9.51 -2.69
N ASP A 118 -3.64 10.51 -3.15
CA ASP A 118 -3.47 10.83 -4.57
C ASP A 118 -2.37 10.01 -5.26
N PRO A 119 -2.70 9.09 -6.18
CA PRO A 119 -1.73 8.28 -6.91
C PRO A 119 -0.91 9.08 -7.94
N SER A 120 -1.38 10.25 -8.39
CA SER A 120 -0.71 11.06 -9.42
C SER A 120 0.70 11.50 -9.00
N VAL A 121 0.97 11.54 -7.70
CA VAL A 121 2.24 11.97 -7.12
C VAL A 121 3.46 11.25 -7.71
N ASN A 122 3.35 9.93 -7.94
CA ASN A 122 4.49 9.14 -8.42
C ASN A 122 4.12 7.96 -9.34
N ILE A 123 2.89 7.89 -9.85
CA ILE A 123 2.42 6.73 -10.64
C ILE A 123 3.27 6.47 -11.89
N GLU A 124 3.69 7.52 -12.60
CA GLU A 124 4.54 7.40 -13.79
C GLU A 124 5.94 6.88 -13.45
N GLN A 125 6.54 7.39 -12.37
CA GLN A 125 7.81 6.88 -11.86
C GLN A 125 7.69 5.40 -11.47
N ALA A 126 6.61 5.04 -10.78
CA ALA A 126 6.34 3.67 -10.36
C ALA A 126 6.16 2.73 -11.56
N ARG A 127 5.45 3.17 -12.59
CA ARG A 127 5.27 2.43 -13.84
C ARG A 127 6.60 2.16 -14.55
N ALA A 128 7.47 3.15 -14.63
CA ALA A 128 8.80 3.01 -15.20
C ALA A 128 9.71 2.07 -14.37
N ALA A 129 9.59 2.14 -13.03
CA ALA A 129 10.35 1.27 -12.12
C ALA A 129 9.90 -0.18 -12.18
N ALA A 130 8.60 -0.45 -12.28
CA ALA A 130 8.04 -1.80 -12.39
C ALA A 130 8.65 -2.57 -13.56
N LYS A 131 8.82 -1.92 -14.72
CA LYS A 131 9.44 -2.53 -15.93
C LYS A 131 10.88 -2.98 -15.74
N LYS A 132 11.61 -2.44 -14.76
CA LYS A 132 13.05 -2.69 -14.54
C LYS A 132 13.35 -3.51 -13.30
N ARG A 133 12.42 -3.57 -12.34
CA ARG A 133 12.70 -4.05 -10.97
C ARG A 133 11.91 -5.28 -10.56
N VAL A 134 11.01 -5.73 -11.43
CA VAL A 134 10.17 -6.91 -11.20
C VAL A 134 10.33 -7.88 -12.36
N SER A 135 10.13 -9.15 -12.15
CA SER A 135 10.12 -10.15 -13.23
C SER A 135 8.95 -9.92 -14.20
N ARG A 136 9.02 -10.51 -15.40
CA ARG A 136 7.98 -10.30 -16.42
C ARG A 136 6.55 -10.53 -15.91
N ARG A 137 6.30 -11.65 -15.22
CA ARG A 137 4.97 -11.98 -14.67
C ARG A 137 4.53 -10.97 -13.60
N GLY A 138 5.45 -10.59 -12.71
CA GLY A 138 5.20 -9.53 -11.72
C GLY A 138 4.97 -8.16 -12.37
N GLN A 139 5.65 -7.86 -13.51
CA GLN A 139 5.43 -6.63 -14.26
C GLN A 139 4.01 -6.57 -14.85
N GLU A 140 3.57 -7.63 -15.51
CA GLU A 140 2.24 -7.73 -16.10
C GLU A 140 1.14 -7.51 -15.03
N LYS A 141 1.29 -8.12 -13.87
CA LYS A 141 0.37 -7.91 -12.74
C LYS A 141 0.45 -6.47 -12.22
N MET A 142 1.65 -5.95 -11.98
CA MET A 142 1.85 -4.60 -11.46
C MET A 142 1.30 -3.53 -12.41
N GLN A 143 1.42 -3.71 -13.74
CA GLN A 143 0.81 -2.79 -14.71
C GLN A 143 -0.72 -2.75 -14.53
N ARG A 144 -1.40 -3.90 -14.41
CA ARG A 144 -2.85 -3.94 -14.17
C ARG A 144 -3.25 -3.22 -12.87
N LEU A 145 -2.43 -3.34 -11.82
CA LEU A 145 -2.69 -2.65 -10.55
C LEU A 145 -2.48 -1.13 -10.67
N LEU A 146 -1.48 -0.70 -11.42
CA LEU A 146 -1.22 0.72 -11.70
C LEU A 146 -2.32 1.31 -12.61
N ASP A 147 -2.78 0.57 -13.62
CA ASP A 147 -3.90 1.00 -14.48
C ASP A 147 -5.18 1.20 -13.64
N LYS A 148 -5.43 0.30 -12.68
CA LYS A 148 -6.53 0.46 -11.72
C LYS A 148 -6.39 1.72 -10.85
N ALA A 149 -5.17 2.04 -10.40
CA ALA A 149 -4.91 3.24 -9.61
C ALA A 149 -5.08 4.52 -10.44
N GLU A 150 -4.73 4.50 -11.73
CA GLU A 150 -4.83 5.64 -12.65
C GLU A 150 -6.26 6.09 -12.89
N LEU A 151 -7.24 5.15 -12.90
CA LEU A 151 -8.67 5.46 -12.99
C LEU A 151 -9.19 6.35 -11.84
N LYS A 152 -8.38 6.57 -10.79
CA LYS A 152 -8.71 7.47 -9.69
C LYS A 152 -8.27 8.91 -9.91
N ILE A 153 -7.49 9.16 -10.97
CA ILE A 153 -6.96 10.49 -11.28
C ILE A 153 -7.95 11.25 -12.18
N GLU A 154 -8.86 10.53 -12.86
CA GLU A 154 -9.91 11.08 -13.72
C GLU A 154 -11.15 11.51 -12.90
#